data_126c411b5044f2b66a68ae7fdc9e8d0a
#
_entry.id   126c411b5044f2b66a68ae7fdc9e8d0a
#
_cell.length_a   1.000
_cell.length_b   1.000
_cell.length_c   1.000
_cell.angle_alpha   90.00
_cell.angle_beta   90.00
_cell.angle_gamma   90.00
#
_symmetry.space_group_name_H-M   'P 1'
#
loop_
_entity.id
_entity.type
_entity.pdbx_description
1 polymer ?
#
loop_
_entity_poly.entity_id
_entity_poly.type
_entity_poly.pdbx_seq_one_letter_code
_entity_poly.pdbx_strand_id
1 'polypeptide(L)'
;MSKKVGEIQRNEDFCIPAGDKESESSLSPDQWPLLLKNYDKMNVRSSHFTLLESGWSPLRRPLNEYIKYGMINLDKPSNPSSHEVVSWIKRILKCEKTGHAGTLDPKVTGALIICTDRATRLVKSQQNAGKTYVGVLRLHDTVSQKKVDAALQRLTGPCFQRPPLIACREASIAYS
;
A
#
# COMPACT_ATOMS: atom_id res chain seq x y z
N MET A 1 -34.41 16.64 -8.54
CA MET A 1 -33.03 16.92 -8.08
C MET A 1 -32.31 15.59 -7.88
N SER A 2 -31.11 15.44 -8.42
CA SER A 2 -30.31 14.21 -8.26
C SER A 2 -29.77 14.17 -6.83
N LYS A 3 -30.03 13.08 -6.10
CA LYS A 3 -29.51 12.87 -4.74
C LYS A 3 -28.02 12.51 -4.81
N LYS A 4 -27.24 13.00 -3.85
CA LYS A 4 -25.83 12.65 -3.71
C LYS A 4 -25.67 11.38 -2.86
N VAL A 5 -24.61 10.61 -3.12
CA VAL A 5 -24.31 9.37 -2.37
C VAL A 5 -24.23 9.64 -0.88
N GLY A 6 -23.56 10.69 -0.45
CA GLY A 6 -23.44 11.04 0.97
C GLY A 6 -24.77 11.37 1.64
N GLU A 7 -25.74 11.93 0.91
CA GLU A 7 -27.09 12.21 1.43
C GLU A 7 -27.88 10.92 1.63
N ILE A 8 -27.76 9.96 0.69
CA ILE A 8 -28.44 8.67 0.79
C ILE A 8 -27.90 7.87 1.98
N GLN A 9 -26.59 7.87 2.19
CA GLN A 9 -25.96 7.11 3.26
C GLN A 9 -26.21 7.69 4.67
N ARG A 10 -26.67 8.93 4.76
CA ARG A 10 -27.06 9.55 6.03
C ARG A 10 -28.53 9.31 6.40
N ASN A 11 -29.34 8.82 5.46
CA ASN A 11 -30.74 8.50 5.71
C ASN A 11 -30.87 7.29 6.65
N GLU A 12 -31.85 7.35 7.54
CA GLU A 12 -32.15 6.27 8.48
C GLU A 12 -32.60 4.97 7.80
N ASP A 13 -33.15 5.08 6.58
CA ASP A 13 -33.55 3.94 5.75
C ASP A 13 -32.39 3.20 5.08
N PHE A 14 -31.14 3.71 5.21
CA PHE A 14 -29.98 3.05 4.63
C PHE A 14 -29.45 1.95 5.56
N CYS A 15 -29.53 0.69 5.12
CA CYS A 15 -29.26 -0.48 5.95
C CYS A 15 -27.80 -0.66 6.40
N ILE A 16 -26.86 0.06 5.81
CA ILE A 16 -25.45 0.03 6.28
C ILE A 16 -25.35 0.89 7.54
N PRO A 17 -24.96 0.33 8.67
CA PRO A 17 -24.81 1.10 9.91
C PRO A 17 -23.76 2.21 9.72
N ALA A 18 -24.15 3.41 10.11
CA ALA A 18 -23.32 4.60 9.92
C ALA A 18 -22.21 4.76 10.96
N GLY A 19 -21.98 3.85 11.87
CA GLY A 19 -21.06 4.02 13.01
C GLY A 19 -21.55 5.07 14.02
N ASP A 20 -20.91 5.14 15.15
CA ASP A 20 -21.31 6.04 16.25
C ASP A 20 -21.12 7.50 15.85
N LYS A 21 -22.13 8.32 16.17
CA LYS A 21 -22.16 9.76 15.86
C LYS A 21 -21.00 10.55 16.48
N GLU A 22 -20.36 10.01 17.52
CA GLU A 22 -19.24 10.65 18.21
C GLU A 22 -17.91 10.64 17.42
N SER A 23 -17.80 9.84 16.36
CA SER A 23 -16.61 9.80 15.50
C SER A 23 -16.72 10.70 14.27
N GLU A 24 -17.56 11.70 14.28
CA GLU A 24 -17.62 12.74 13.23
C GLU A 24 -16.40 13.67 13.21
N SER A 25 -15.21 13.15 13.45
CA SER A 25 -14.02 13.82 12.92
C SER A 25 -14.19 13.85 11.39
N SER A 26 -14.32 15.02 10.86
CA SER A 26 -14.61 15.31 9.45
C SER A 26 -13.57 14.69 8.52
N LEU A 27 -13.67 13.39 8.29
CA LEU A 27 -12.90 12.71 7.25
C LEU A 27 -13.40 13.27 5.91
N SER A 28 -12.70 14.28 5.41
CA SER A 28 -12.98 14.83 4.09
C SER A 28 -12.49 13.81 3.04
N PRO A 29 -13.37 13.33 2.14
CA PRO A 29 -12.96 12.44 1.05
C PRO A 29 -12.14 13.15 -0.04
N ASP A 30 -11.86 14.43 0.10
CA ASP A 30 -11.11 15.23 -0.89
C ASP A 30 -9.67 14.73 -1.08
N GLN A 31 -9.07 14.18 -0.03
CA GLN A 31 -7.72 13.66 -0.02
C GLN A 31 -7.65 12.13 -0.27
N TRP A 32 -8.78 11.49 -0.50
CA TRP A 32 -8.83 10.06 -0.67
C TRP A 32 -8.31 9.61 -2.05
N PRO A 33 -7.90 8.33 -2.20
CA PRO A 33 -7.51 7.79 -3.50
C PRO A 33 -8.58 7.99 -4.57
N LEU A 34 -8.15 8.04 -5.83
CA LEU A 34 -8.96 8.41 -6.99
C LEU A 34 -10.37 7.77 -7.02
N LEU A 35 -10.48 6.48 -6.69
CA LEU A 35 -11.77 5.76 -6.71
C LEU A 35 -12.75 6.19 -5.60
N LEU A 36 -12.25 6.78 -4.54
CA LEU A 36 -13.05 7.19 -3.38
C LEU A 36 -13.03 8.70 -3.17
N LYS A 37 -12.24 9.42 -3.98
CA LYS A 37 -12.13 10.87 -3.90
C LYS A 37 -13.48 11.53 -4.12
N ASN A 38 -13.92 12.34 -3.18
CA ASN A 38 -15.20 13.04 -3.24
C ASN A 38 -16.41 12.11 -3.50
N TYR A 39 -16.36 10.84 -3.07
CA TYR A 39 -17.44 9.89 -3.37
C TYR A 39 -18.79 10.34 -2.80
N ASP A 40 -18.80 11.07 -1.70
CA ASP A 40 -19.97 11.67 -1.06
C ASP A 40 -20.67 12.73 -1.95
N LYS A 41 -19.90 13.35 -2.86
CA LYS A 41 -20.39 14.36 -3.82
C LYS A 41 -20.87 13.76 -5.14
N MET A 42 -20.70 12.44 -5.34
CA MET A 42 -21.14 11.78 -6.56
C MET A 42 -22.67 11.77 -6.68
N ASN A 43 -23.16 11.97 -7.91
CA ASN A 43 -24.58 11.92 -8.21
C ASN A 43 -25.05 10.48 -8.42
N VAL A 44 -26.20 10.14 -7.84
CA VAL A 44 -26.87 8.86 -8.09
C VAL A 44 -27.70 8.99 -9.37
N ARG A 45 -27.38 8.19 -10.38
CA ARG A 45 -28.08 8.19 -11.67
C ARG A 45 -29.40 7.42 -11.66
N SER A 46 -29.51 6.47 -10.75
CA SER A 46 -30.67 5.59 -10.64
C SER A 46 -31.40 5.87 -9.34
N SER A 47 -32.72 5.85 -9.36
CA SER A 47 -33.55 5.89 -8.16
C SER A 47 -33.56 4.55 -7.41
N HIS A 48 -33.07 3.50 -8.06
CA HIS A 48 -32.95 2.17 -7.48
C HIS A 48 -31.57 1.97 -6.88
N PHE A 49 -31.52 1.54 -5.64
CA PHE A 49 -30.33 0.99 -4.99
C PHE A 49 -30.77 -0.24 -4.19
N THR A 50 -29.92 -1.25 -4.19
CA THR A 50 -30.13 -2.43 -3.36
C THR A 50 -29.64 -2.11 -1.94
N LEU A 51 -30.52 -2.26 -0.97
CA LEU A 51 -30.14 -2.15 0.44
C LEU A 51 -29.16 -3.27 0.77
N LEU A 52 -28.04 -2.93 1.42
CA LEU A 52 -27.05 -3.88 1.90
C LEU A 52 -27.28 -4.09 3.39
N GLU A 53 -27.48 -5.34 3.77
CA GLU A 53 -27.74 -5.73 5.18
C GLU A 53 -26.46 -5.72 6.05
N SER A 54 -25.29 -5.62 5.41
CA SER A 54 -24.00 -5.67 6.10
C SER A 54 -22.98 -4.72 5.48
N GLY A 55 -21.99 -4.40 6.26
CA GLY A 55 -20.90 -3.51 5.87
C GLY A 55 -20.93 -2.19 6.63
N TRP A 56 -20.08 -1.27 6.21
CA TRP A 56 -19.91 0.04 6.85
C TRP A 56 -19.76 1.13 5.79
N SER A 57 -20.31 2.29 6.07
CA SER A 57 -20.04 3.46 5.23
C SER A 57 -18.56 3.80 5.26
N PRO A 58 -17.93 4.09 4.12
CA PRO A 58 -16.53 4.52 4.08
C PRO A 58 -16.21 5.72 4.96
N LEU A 59 -17.17 6.61 5.20
CA LEU A 59 -17.02 7.79 6.06
C LEU A 59 -17.18 7.47 7.56
N ARG A 60 -17.83 6.35 7.89
CA ARG A 60 -18.17 5.98 9.26
C ARG A 60 -17.90 4.50 9.47
N ARG A 61 -16.62 4.15 9.45
CA ARG A 61 -16.18 2.77 9.65
C ARG A 61 -15.55 2.64 11.02
N PRO A 62 -15.93 1.64 11.84
CA PRO A 62 -15.23 1.35 13.09
C PRO A 62 -13.75 1.12 12.84
N LEU A 63 -12.89 1.60 13.72
CA LEU A 63 -11.44 1.53 13.57
C LEU A 63 -10.96 0.09 13.31
N ASN A 64 -11.51 -0.89 14.03
CA ASN A 64 -11.15 -2.30 13.85
C ASN A 64 -11.47 -2.80 12.44
N GLU A 65 -12.62 -2.41 11.88
CA GLU A 65 -12.98 -2.76 10.51
C GLU A 65 -12.13 -2.01 9.49
N TYR A 66 -11.75 -0.77 9.80
CA TYR A 66 -10.84 0.01 8.95
C TYR A 66 -9.45 -0.65 8.87
N ILE A 67 -8.90 -1.08 10.02
CA ILE A 67 -7.59 -1.74 10.10
C ILE A 67 -7.59 -3.08 9.35
N LYS A 68 -8.68 -3.86 9.38
CA LYS A 68 -8.76 -5.14 8.66
C LYS A 68 -8.53 -5.05 7.15
N TYR A 69 -8.73 -3.89 6.56
CA TYR A 69 -8.56 -3.65 5.12
C TYR A 69 -7.50 -2.59 4.83
N GLY A 70 -6.56 -2.41 5.74
CA GLY A 70 -5.59 -1.33 5.69
C GLY A 70 -4.42 -1.59 4.75
N MET A 71 -3.99 -0.54 4.08
CA MET A 71 -2.69 -0.46 3.39
C MET A 71 -1.93 0.73 3.95
N ILE A 72 -0.71 0.50 4.37
CA ILE A 72 0.15 1.51 4.98
C ILE A 72 1.36 1.69 4.08
N ASN A 73 1.58 2.90 3.59
CA ASN A 73 2.83 3.27 2.97
C ASN A 73 3.75 3.82 4.06
N LEU A 74 4.72 3.01 4.47
CA LEU A 74 5.62 3.30 5.58
C LEU A 74 7.01 3.64 5.04
N ASP A 75 7.60 4.69 5.57
CA ASP A 75 9.02 4.98 5.37
C ASP A 75 9.85 4.07 6.28
N LYS A 76 10.42 3.01 5.68
CA LYS A 76 11.21 2.05 6.44
C LYS A 76 12.52 2.72 6.90
N PRO A 77 12.81 2.72 8.19
CA PRO A 77 14.09 3.23 8.68
C PRO A 77 15.27 2.32 8.27
N SER A 78 16.46 2.86 8.32
CA SER A 78 17.70 2.08 8.20
C SER A 78 17.86 1.14 9.42
N ASN A 79 18.49 0.03 9.21
CA ASN A 79 18.89 -1.06 10.11
C ASN A 79 17.87 -2.19 10.27
N PRO A 80 16.58 -1.99 10.66
CA PRO A 80 15.67 -3.13 10.77
C PRO A 80 15.37 -3.75 9.40
N SER A 81 15.19 -5.06 9.40
CA SER A 81 14.69 -5.77 8.21
C SER A 81 13.23 -5.41 7.93
N SER A 82 12.79 -5.60 6.69
CA SER A 82 11.39 -5.42 6.34
C SER A 82 10.46 -6.29 7.19
N HIS A 83 10.87 -7.51 7.53
CA HIS A 83 10.10 -8.42 8.37
C HIS A 83 9.94 -7.94 9.81
N GLU A 84 11.00 -7.36 10.40
CA GLU A 84 10.94 -6.77 11.74
C GLU A 84 9.95 -5.61 11.79
N VAL A 85 10.02 -4.71 10.82
CA VAL A 85 9.09 -3.56 10.72
C VAL A 85 7.65 -4.04 10.60
N VAL A 86 7.38 -5.03 9.75
CA VAL A 86 6.06 -5.64 9.60
C VAL A 86 5.56 -6.27 10.91
N SER A 87 6.46 -6.93 11.65
CA SER A 87 6.13 -7.51 12.97
C SER A 87 5.79 -6.43 14.00
N TRP A 88 6.46 -5.29 13.96
CA TRP A 88 6.15 -4.15 14.83
C TRP A 88 4.77 -3.59 14.53
N ILE A 89 4.45 -3.36 13.25
CA ILE A 89 3.14 -2.88 12.82
C ILE A 89 2.04 -3.87 13.25
N LYS A 90 2.26 -5.17 13.07
CA LYS A 90 1.34 -6.20 13.53
C LYS A 90 1.01 -6.06 15.01
N ARG A 91 2.02 -5.86 15.86
CA ARG A 91 1.84 -5.72 17.31
C ARG A 91 1.17 -4.40 17.69
N ILE A 92 1.56 -3.30 17.07
CA ILE A 92 1.00 -1.96 17.33
C ILE A 92 -0.48 -1.93 16.99
N LEU A 93 -0.85 -2.42 15.81
CA LEU A 93 -2.24 -2.39 15.32
C LEU A 93 -3.06 -3.60 15.78
N LYS A 94 -2.45 -4.55 16.48
CA LYS A 94 -3.08 -5.81 16.95
C LYS A 94 -3.75 -6.59 15.81
N CYS A 95 -3.14 -6.60 14.62
CA CYS A 95 -3.63 -7.32 13.47
C CYS A 95 -3.41 -8.83 13.61
N GLU A 96 -4.31 -9.63 13.06
CA GLU A 96 -4.13 -11.09 12.98
C GLU A 96 -3.04 -11.45 11.97
N LYS A 97 -3.01 -10.75 10.84
CA LYS A 97 -2.11 -10.99 9.74
C LYS A 97 -1.57 -9.68 9.16
N THR A 98 -0.29 -9.68 8.80
CA THR A 98 0.34 -8.58 8.07
C THR A 98 1.20 -9.14 6.94
N GLY A 99 1.34 -8.37 5.88
CA GLY A 99 2.21 -8.70 4.76
C GLY A 99 2.80 -7.43 4.17
N HIS A 100 3.90 -7.54 3.43
CA HIS A 100 4.51 -6.41 2.74
C HIS A 100 4.69 -6.68 1.24
N ALA A 101 4.62 -5.63 0.46
CA ALA A 101 4.65 -5.67 -0.99
C ALA A 101 6.06 -5.60 -1.59
N GLY A 102 7.03 -6.16 -0.93
CA GLY A 102 8.40 -6.23 -1.40
C GLY A 102 9.40 -6.01 -0.27
N THR A 103 10.54 -6.67 -0.38
CA THR A 103 11.61 -6.57 0.60
C THR A 103 12.53 -5.41 0.27
N LEU A 104 12.89 -4.63 1.28
CA LEU A 104 14.00 -3.69 1.25
C LEU A 104 15.10 -4.25 2.12
N ASP A 105 16.34 -4.08 1.70
CA ASP A 105 17.50 -4.47 2.50
C ASP A 105 17.53 -3.71 3.84
N PRO A 106 18.11 -4.28 4.89
CA PRO A 106 18.11 -3.63 6.21
C PRO A 106 18.64 -2.20 6.18
N LYS A 107 19.74 -1.95 5.49
CA LYS A 107 20.36 -0.62 5.43
C LYS A 107 19.64 0.38 4.51
N VAL A 108 18.74 -0.10 3.68
CA VAL A 108 17.97 0.76 2.74
C VAL A 108 16.78 1.35 3.47
N THR A 109 16.53 2.63 3.28
CA THR A 109 15.34 3.35 3.73
C THR A 109 14.34 3.52 2.58
N GLY A 110 13.10 3.87 2.89
CA GLY A 110 12.12 4.26 1.89
C GLY A 110 10.81 3.47 1.93
N ALA A 111 10.04 3.61 0.88
CA ALA A 111 8.66 3.13 0.82
C ALA A 111 8.53 1.62 1.01
N LEU A 112 7.91 1.22 2.09
CA LEU A 112 7.51 -0.15 2.39
C LEU A 112 6.00 -0.23 2.52
N ILE A 113 5.33 -0.84 1.55
CA ILE A 113 3.88 -1.00 1.60
C ILE A 113 3.55 -2.22 2.47
N ILE A 114 2.80 -1.99 3.53
CA ILE A 114 2.33 -3.00 4.46
C ILE A 114 0.82 -3.13 4.32
N CYS A 115 0.34 -4.37 4.20
CA CYS A 115 -1.08 -4.69 4.16
C CYS A 115 -1.49 -5.41 5.44
N THR A 116 -2.66 -5.06 5.97
CA THR A 116 -3.21 -5.64 7.19
C THR A 116 -4.36 -6.58 6.88
N ASP A 117 -4.46 -7.66 7.61
CA ASP A 117 -5.47 -8.71 7.59
C ASP A 117 -5.98 -9.06 6.17
N ARG A 118 -7.17 -8.64 5.79
CA ARG A 118 -7.76 -8.97 4.50
C ARG A 118 -7.07 -8.30 3.32
N ALA A 119 -6.46 -7.12 3.52
CA ALA A 119 -5.69 -6.45 2.49
C ALA A 119 -4.39 -7.19 2.10
N THR A 120 -3.94 -8.16 2.90
CA THR A 120 -2.78 -9.00 2.53
C THR A 120 -2.95 -9.76 1.22
N ARG A 121 -4.17 -9.89 0.71
CA ARG A 121 -4.45 -10.46 -0.62
C ARG A 121 -3.91 -9.60 -1.77
N LEU A 122 -3.73 -8.31 -1.54
CA LEU A 122 -3.20 -7.35 -2.53
C LEU A 122 -1.67 -7.38 -2.63
N VAL A 123 -1.00 -8.03 -1.68
CA VAL A 123 0.47 -8.07 -1.62
C VAL A 123 1.08 -8.59 -2.92
N LYS A 124 0.54 -9.66 -3.48
CA LYS A 124 1.08 -10.27 -4.71
C LYS A 124 1.02 -9.32 -5.91
N SER A 125 -0.07 -8.58 -6.07
CA SER A 125 -0.19 -7.61 -7.16
C SER A 125 0.80 -6.46 -7.02
N GLN A 126 1.07 -6.04 -5.80
CA GLN A 126 2.03 -4.98 -5.50
C GLN A 126 3.49 -5.43 -5.57
N GLN A 127 3.78 -6.71 -5.36
CA GLN A 127 5.14 -7.26 -5.50
C GLN A 127 5.69 -7.14 -6.91
N ASN A 128 4.82 -7.15 -7.92
CA ASN A 128 5.19 -7.00 -9.32
C ASN A 128 5.40 -5.51 -9.74
N ALA A 129 5.09 -4.57 -8.88
CA ALA A 129 5.42 -3.17 -9.13
C ALA A 129 6.93 -2.97 -9.08
N GLY A 130 7.45 -2.23 -10.05
CA GLY A 130 8.86 -1.88 -10.09
C GLY A 130 9.32 -1.08 -8.87
N LYS A 131 10.63 -1.10 -8.60
CA LYS A 131 11.26 -0.30 -7.55
C LYS A 131 12.37 0.55 -8.15
N THR A 132 12.46 1.78 -7.68
CA THR A 132 13.54 2.70 -8.01
C THR A 132 14.33 2.99 -6.75
N TYR A 133 15.64 2.80 -6.81
CA TYR A 133 16.56 3.11 -5.73
C TYR A 133 17.39 4.33 -6.09
N VAL A 134 17.50 5.26 -5.16
CA VAL A 134 18.37 6.42 -5.28
C VAL A 134 19.51 6.24 -4.31
N GLY A 135 20.75 6.31 -4.82
CA GLY A 135 21.93 6.13 -4.01
C GLY A 135 23.01 7.16 -4.35
N VAL A 136 23.87 7.42 -3.38
CA VAL A 136 25.07 8.23 -3.57
C VAL A 136 26.28 7.32 -3.49
N LEU A 137 27.03 7.28 -4.58
CA LEU A 137 28.27 6.50 -4.69
C LEU A 137 29.47 7.41 -4.50
N ARG A 138 30.30 7.14 -3.50
CA ARG A 138 31.57 7.80 -3.31
C ARG A 138 32.67 6.99 -3.96
N LEU A 139 33.34 7.57 -4.95
CA LEU A 139 34.50 6.95 -5.61
C LEU A 139 35.78 7.22 -4.80
N HIS A 140 36.79 6.35 -4.95
CA HIS A 140 38.08 6.48 -4.25
C HIS A 140 38.99 7.52 -4.91
N ASP A 141 38.74 7.85 -6.18
CA ASP A 141 39.54 8.79 -6.96
C ASP A 141 38.64 9.61 -7.90
N THR A 142 39.20 10.66 -8.48
CA THR A 142 38.52 11.49 -9.48
C THR A 142 38.47 10.75 -10.79
N VAL A 143 37.27 10.53 -11.30
CA VAL A 143 37.01 9.77 -12.52
C VAL A 143 36.17 10.62 -13.49
N SER A 144 36.47 10.56 -14.77
CA SER A 144 35.65 11.22 -15.78
C SER A 144 34.28 10.59 -15.91
N GLN A 145 33.26 11.39 -16.18
CA GLN A 145 31.88 10.93 -16.37
C GLN A 145 31.79 9.79 -17.39
N LYS A 146 32.53 9.89 -18.52
CA LYS A 146 32.55 8.84 -19.53
C LYS A 146 32.97 7.46 -19.00
N LYS A 147 33.91 7.40 -18.06
CA LYS A 147 34.31 6.13 -17.45
C LYS A 147 33.25 5.58 -16.50
N VAL A 148 32.54 6.46 -15.76
CA VAL A 148 31.41 6.08 -14.92
C VAL A 148 30.29 5.51 -15.76
N ASP A 149 29.90 6.22 -16.83
CA ASP A 149 28.83 5.79 -17.74
C ASP A 149 29.14 4.44 -18.39
N ALA A 150 30.38 4.26 -18.83
CA ALA A 150 30.85 2.99 -19.44
C ALA A 150 30.81 1.83 -18.41
N ALA A 151 31.12 2.09 -17.12
CA ALA A 151 31.01 1.09 -16.08
C ALA A 151 29.54 0.73 -15.78
N LEU A 152 28.66 1.72 -15.71
CA LEU A 152 27.21 1.50 -15.50
C LEU A 152 26.59 0.73 -16.67
N GLN A 153 26.95 1.08 -17.92
CA GLN A 153 26.47 0.35 -19.09
C GLN A 153 26.87 -1.13 -19.08
N ARG A 154 28.07 -1.47 -18.59
CA ARG A 154 28.50 -2.87 -18.45
C ARG A 154 27.71 -3.64 -17.40
N LEU A 155 27.16 -2.96 -16.39
CA LEU A 155 26.36 -3.56 -15.33
C LEU A 155 24.87 -3.60 -15.68
N THR A 156 24.46 -2.91 -16.75
CA THR A 156 23.07 -2.84 -17.18
C THR A 156 22.77 -3.95 -18.18
N GLY A 157 21.73 -4.71 -17.93
CA GLY A 157 21.26 -5.77 -18.82
C GLY A 157 21.26 -7.16 -18.16
N PRO A 158 20.98 -8.20 -18.94
CA PRO A 158 20.97 -9.58 -18.43
C PRO A 158 22.33 -9.99 -17.90
N CYS A 159 22.39 -10.50 -16.69
CA CYS A 159 23.61 -10.98 -16.09
C CYS A 159 23.40 -12.35 -15.41
N PHE A 160 24.44 -13.18 -15.42
CA PHE A 160 24.42 -14.41 -14.66
C PHE A 160 24.69 -14.10 -13.19
N GLN A 161 23.81 -14.61 -12.32
CA GLN A 161 23.97 -14.49 -10.87
C GLN A 161 24.21 -15.86 -10.25
N ARG A 162 24.94 -15.89 -9.14
CA ARG A 162 25.07 -17.05 -8.26
C ARG A 162 24.50 -16.69 -6.89
N PRO A 163 23.15 -16.68 -6.76
CA PRO A 163 22.54 -16.35 -5.50
C PRO A 163 22.84 -17.41 -4.43
N PRO A 164 22.78 -17.07 -3.14
CA PRO A 164 22.84 -18.05 -2.06
C PRO A 164 21.75 -19.10 -2.23
N LEU A 165 22.03 -20.38 -1.94
CA LEU A 165 21.08 -21.49 -2.11
C LEU A 165 19.74 -21.24 -1.40
N ILE A 166 19.77 -20.58 -0.24
CA ILE A 166 18.55 -20.23 0.51
C ILE A 166 17.64 -19.23 -0.21
N ALA A 167 18.18 -18.45 -1.14
CA ALA A 167 17.45 -17.47 -1.94
C ALA A 167 16.95 -18.05 -3.27
N CYS A 168 17.42 -19.24 -3.67
CA CYS A 168 16.99 -19.93 -4.86
C CYS A 168 15.65 -20.60 -4.60
N ARG A 169 14.55 -19.95 -4.92
CA ARG A 169 13.34 -20.66 -5.31
C ARG A 169 13.49 -21.05 -6.76
N GLU A 170 13.03 -22.27 -7.12
CA GLU A 170 13.15 -22.89 -8.46
C GLU A 170 13.21 -21.85 -9.60
N ALA A 171 14.21 -22.01 -10.46
CA ALA A 171 14.60 -21.07 -11.49
C ALA A 171 13.41 -20.68 -12.39
N SER A 172 12.68 -19.66 -12.03
CA SER A 172 11.99 -18.85 -13.01
C SER A 172 12.99 -17.87 -13.58
N ILE A 173 13.38 -18.05 -14.81
CA ILE A 173 14.18 -17.09 -15.57
C ILE A 173 13.35 -15.81 -15.62
N ALA A 174 13.65 -14.87 -14.72
CA ALA A 174 13.06 -13.56 -14.78
C ALA A 174 13.86 -12.75 -15.82
N TYR A 175 13.29 -12.59 -17.00
CA TYR A 175 13.70 -11.53 -17.91
C TYR A 175 13.17 -10.21 -17.32
N SER A 176 14.04 -9.33 -16.90
CA SER A 176 13.75 -7.92 -16.60
C SER A 176 14.20 -7.04 -17.76
#